data_ab7c87249ed400328574627f2838f5bc
#
_entry.id   ab7c87249ed400328574627f2838f5bc
#
_cell.length_a   1.000
_cell.length_b   1.000
_cell.length_c   1.000
_cell.angle_alpha   90.00
_cell.angle_beta   90.00
_cell.angle_gamma   90.00
#
_symmetry.space_group_name_H-M   'P 1'
#
loop_
_entity.id
_entity.type
_entity.pdbx_description
1 polymer ?
#
loop_
_entity_poly.entity_id
_entity_poly.type
_entity_poly.pdbx_seq_one_letter_code
_entity_poly.pdbx_strand_id
1 'polypeptide(L)'
;MTLKFEKLREGLIVSCQPVKGGPMDTAPIVVAFALAALAGGAQGLRIESAEYVRAVRAATDKPIIGLVKRDLEDFPIRITPWIEDVDALAEAGADIIAYDATLRARPVTTIELIRRIHSHGRLAMADCATIDDARAALSEGADIVGSTLSGYTGGPEPTEPDLELVRNMRALTSNVIAEGCIRTPDHAREALAAGAHSVVVGSAITRPEHVTSWFRSEMNQYLERGGARVS
;
A
#
# COMPACT_ATOMS: atom_id res chain seq x y z
N MET A 1 19.15 -8.92 1.61
CA MET A 1 17.66 -8.97 1.61
C MET A 1 17.18 -9.83 2.77
N THR A 2 16.20 -9.39 3.53
CA THR A 2 15.76 -10.12 4.73
C THR A 2 14.89 -11.32 4.35
N LEU A 3 15.01 -12.43 5.13
CA LEU A 3 14.18 -13.63 4.97
C LEU A 3 12.66 -13.30 4.94
N LYS A 4 12.24 -12.22 5.61
CA LYS A 4 10.83 -11.81 5.64
C LYS A 4 10.34 -11.23 4.31
N PHE A 5 11.17 -10.51 3.56
CA PHE A 5 10.80 -10.00 2.24
C PHE A 5 10.69 -11.14 1.21
N GLU A 6 11.61 -12.10 1.25
CA GLU A 6 11.54 -13.28 0.36
C GLU A 6 10.26 -14.11 0.57
N LYS A 7 9.69 -14.11 1.79
CA LYS A 7 8.40 -14.76 2.05
C LYS A 7 7.21 -14.09 1.36
N LEU A 8 7.38 -12.89 0.83
CA LEU A 8 6.36 -12.17 0.08
C LEU A 8 6.38 -12.48 -1.42
N ARG A 9 7.38 -13.22 -1.91
CA ARG A 9 7.56 -13.53 -3.34
C ARG A 9 6.32 -14.19 -3.93
N GLU A 10 5.85 -13.62 -5.05
CA GLU A 10 4.64 -14.05 -5.77
C GLU A 10 3.39 -14.11 -4.88
N GLY A 11 3.42 -13.32 -3.80
CA GLY A 11 2.45 -13.37 -2.72
C GLY A 11 1.47 -12.22 -2.72
N LEU A 12 0.36 -12.47 -2.02
CA LEU A 12 -0.64 -11.46 -1.69
C LEU A 12 -0.30 -10.78 -0.37
N ILE A 13 -0.26 -9.47 -0.38
CA ILE A 13 -0.20 -8.60 0.79
C ILE A 13 -1.57 -7.93 0.93
N VAL A 14 -2.20 -8.03 2.09
CA VAL A 14 -3.48 -7.35 2.31
C VAL A 14 -3.27 -6.05 3.08
N SER A 15 -3.73 -4.95 2.49
CA SER A 15 -3.69 -3.63 3.11
C SER A 15 -4.92 -3.44 4.01
N CYS A 16 -4.70 -3.49 5.32
CA CYS A 16 -5.74 -3.30 6.34
C CYS A 16 -5.70 -1.84 6.84
N GLN A 17 -6.21 -0.95 6.01
CA GLN A 17 -6.26 0.50 6.28
C GLN A 17 -7.74 0.94 6.21
N PRO A 18 -8.44 1.03 7.34
CA PRO A 18 -9.84 1.43 7.37
C PRO A 18 -10.06 2.85 6.85
N VAL A 19 -11.30 3.20 6.55
CA VAL A 19 -11.69 4.58 6.30
C VAL A 19 -11.58 5.34 7.63
N LYS A 20 -10.77 6.41 7.65
CA LYS A 20 -10.49 7.21 8.85
C LYS A 20 -11.79 7.74 9.48
N GLY A 21 -11.97 7.46 10.76
CA GLY A 21 -13.19 7.81 11.51
C GLY A 21 -14.42 6.96 11.15
N GLY A 22 -14.28 5.97 10.28
CA GLY A 22 -15.34 5.03 9.93
C GLY A 22 -15.55 3.93 10.97
N PRO A 23 -16.61 3.12 10.83
CA PRO A 23 -16.96 2.10 11.82
C PRO A 23 -15.92 1.00 11.98
N MET A 24 -15.01 0.83 10.98
CA MET A 24 -13.96 -0.17 11.00
C MET A 24 -12.61 0.39 11.53
N ASP A 25 -12.54 1.68 11.88
CA ASP A 25 -11.33 2.38 12.28
C ASP A 25 -11.06 2.19 13.78
N THR A 26 -10.78 0.94 14.18
CA THR A 26 -10.38 0.58 15.53
C THR A 26 -9.36 -0.56 15.52
N ALA A 27 -8.43 -0.58 16.49
CA ALA A 27 -7.38 -1.59 16.55
C ALA A 27 -7.92 -3.04 16.58
N PRO A 28 -8.96 -3.40 17.36
CA PRO A 28 -9.50 -4.77 17.35
C PRO A 28 -10.03 -5.21 15.96
N ILE A 29 -10.66 -4.29 15.23
CA ILE A 29 -11.21 -4.59 13.89
C ILE A 29 -10.07 -4.73 12.88
N VAL A 30 -9.07 -3.85 12.91
CA VAL A 30 -7.88 -3.97 12.04
C VAL A 30 -7.16 -5.29 12.28
N VAL A 31 -6.99 -5.72 13.53
CA VAL A 31 -6.42 -7.04 13.87
C VAL A 31 -7.29 -8.17 13.33
N ALA A 32 -8.62 -8.09 13.46
CA ALA A 32 -9.52 -9.12 12.94
C ALA A 32 -9.42 -9.24 11.40
N PHE A 33 -9.40 -8.13 10.67
CA PHE A 33 -9.15 -8.14 9.23
C PHE A 33 -7.79 -8.74 8.86
N ALA A 34 -6.73 -8.35 9.58
CA ALA A 34 -5.40 -8.87 9.35
C ALA A 34 -5.35 -10.39 9.52
N LEU A 35 -5.92 -10.91 10.60
CA LEU A 35 -5.96 -12.36 10.85
C LEU A 35 -6.82 -13.10 9.84
N ALA A 36 -7.98 -12.54 9.45
CA ALA A 36 -8.84 -13.11 8.42
C ALA A 36 -8.13 -13.17 7.06
N ALA A 37 -7.41 -12.11 6.68
CA ALA A 37 -6.61 -12.07 5.46
C ALA A 37 -5.51 -13.15 5.47
N LEU A 38 -4.80 -13.31 6.58
CA LEU A 38 -3.78 -14.35 6.73
C LEU A 38 -4.38 -15.77 6.69
N ALA A 39 -5.55 -15.98 7.28
CA ALA A 39 -6.28 -17.24 7.18
C ALA A 39 -6.73 -17.54 5.75
N GLY A 40 -7.03 -16.49 4.96
CA GLY A 40 -7.34 -16.59 3.52
C GLY A 40 -6.12 -16.80 2.62
N GLY A 41 -4.89 -16.84 3.17
CA GLY A 41 -3.66 -17.14 2.43
C GLY A 41 -2.79 -15.93 2.12
N ALA A 42 -3.05 -14.73 2.66
CA ALA A 42 -2.14 -13.61 2.54
C ALA A 42 -0.78 -13.93 3.18
N GLN A 43 0.31 -13.55 2.50
CA GLN A 43 1.68 -13.76 2.99
C GLN A 43 2.21 -12.60 3.80
N GLY A 44 1.61 -11.41 3.68
CA GLY A 44 1.99 -10.22 4.43
C GLY A 44 0.83 -9.24 4.57
N LEU A 45 1.09 -8.20 5.34
CA LEU A 45 0.11 -7.18 5.68
C LEU A 45 0.71 -5.79 5.43
N ARG A 46 -0.16 -4.82 5.06
CA ARG A 46 0.19 -3.40 5.01
C ARG A 46 -0.73 -2.65 5.95
N ILE A 47 -0.16 -1.98 6.94
CA ILE A 47 -0.89 -1.44 8.09
C ILE A 47 -0.56 0.04 8.26
N GLU A 48 -1.59 0.86 8.43
CA GLU A 48 -1.44 2.28 8.75
C GLU A 48 -1.41 2.50 10.27
N SER A 49 -0.61 3.46 10.71
CA SER A 49 -0.33 3.89 12.08
C SER A 49 0.52 2.92 12.92
N ALA A 50 1.36 3.50 13.78
CA ALA A 50 2.18 2.72 14.71
C ALA A 50 1.32 1.97 15.74
N GLU A 51 0.16 2.51 16.12
CA GLU A 51 -0.79 1.85 17.01
C GLU A 51 -1.30 0.54 16.42
N TYR A 52 -1.78 0.57 15.17
CA TYR A 52 -2.32 -0.62 14.51
C TYR A 52 -1.22 -1.61 14.13
N VAL A 53 -0.04 -1.13 13.73
CA VAL A 53 1.13 -2.00 13.52
C VAL A 53 1.46 -2.77 14.79
N ARG A 54 1.51 -2.11 15.96
CA ARG A 54 1.78 -2.76 17.25
C ARG A 54 0.71 -3.79 17.62
N ALA A 55 -0.57 -3.44 17.43
CA ALA A 55 -1.68 -4.35 17.72
C ALA A 55 -1.66 -5.60 16.82
N VAL A 56 -1.42 -5.42 15.52
CA VAL A 56 -1.31 -6.54 14.56
C VAL A 56 -0.05 -7.36 14.82
N ARG A 57 1.09 -6.73 15.12
CA ARG A 57 2.34 -7.43 15.46
C ARG A 57 2.19 -8.33 16.68
N ALA A 58 1.41 -7.93 17.68
CA ALA A 58 1.12 -8.76 18.84
C ALA A 58 0.36 -10.05 18.48
N ALA A 59 -0.32 -10.08 17.33
CA ALA A 59 -1.16 -11.20 16.89
C ALA A 59 -0.51 -12.08 15.79
N THR A 60 0.61 -11.66 15.16
CA THR A 60 1.24 -12.42 14.08
C THR A 60 2.72 -12.13 13.89
N ASP A 61 3.48 -13.12 13.41
CA ASP A 61 4.89 -13.00 13.00
C ASP A 61 5.07 -12.79 11.48
N LYS A 62 3.98 -12.69 10.74
CA LYS A 62 4.02 -12.45 9.29
C LYS A 62 4.62 -11.09 8.96
N PRO A 63 5.19 -10.89 7.74
CA PRO A 63 5.73 -9.60 7.33
C PRO A 63 4.69 -8.47 7.41
N ILE A 64 5.08 -7.34 7.99
CA ILE A 64 4.25 -6.12 8.06
C ILE A 64 4.98 -4.97 7.37
N ILE A 65 4.32 -4.37 6.38
CA ILE A 65 4.66 -3.06 5.81
C ILE A 65 3.91 -2.03 6.65
N GLY A 66 4.63 -1.22 7.40
CA GLY A 66 4.06 -0.13 8.20
C GLY A 66 4.14 1.21 7.48
N LEU A 67 3.16 2.07 7.68
CA LEU A 67 3.16 3.45 7.24
C LEU A 67 2.35 4.33 8.19
N VAL A 68 2.56 5.64 8.11
CA VAL A 68 1.70 6.65 8.76
C VAL A 68 1.17 7.58 7.68
N LYS A 69 -0.11 7.95 7.74
CA LYS A 69 -0.68 8.99 6.88
C LYS A 69 -0.91 10.27 7.66
N ARG A 70 -0.42 11.37 7.14
CA ARG A 70 -0.63 12.71 7.68
C ARG A 70 -1.11 13.65 6.58
N ASP A 71 -2.10 14.46 6.90
CA ASP A 71 -2.50 15.59 6.07
C ASP A 71 -1.69 16.80 6.54
N LEU A 72 -0.78 17.29 5.69
CA LEU A 72 0.12 18.40 5.97
C LEU A 72 -0.40 19.66 5.25
N GLU A 73 -0.42 20.82 5.95
CA GLU A 73 -0.88 22.07 5.34
C GLU A 73 0.08 22.58 4.26
N ASP A 74 1.40 22.46 4.48
CA ASP A 74 2.43 23.03 3.62
C ASP A 74 3.00 22.05 2.59
N PHE A 75 2.65 20.76 2.64
CA PHE A 75 3.25 19.73 1.79
C PHE A 75 2.22 18.78 1.21
N PRO A 76 2.34 18.44 -0.09
CA PRO A 76 1.39 17.56 -0.77
C PRO A 76 1.58 16.07 -0.49
N ILE A 77 2.64 15.68 0.22
CA ILE A 77 2.92 14.29 0.57
C ILE A 77 2.16 13.88 1.83
N ARG A 78 1.87 12.58 1.97
CA ARG A 78 1.10 12.08 3.11
C ARG A 78 1.72 10.89 3.82
N ILE A 79 2.51 10.06 3.13
CA ILE A 79 2.96 8.77 3.65
C ILE A 79 4.29 8.93 4.37
N THR A 80 4.30 8.69 5.67
CA THR A 80 5.47 8.66 6.57
C THR A 80 6.38 9.88 6.35
N PRO A 81 5.86 11.12 6.55
CA PRO A 81 6.59 12.33 6.17
C PRO A 81 7.70 12.74 7.16
N TRP A 82 7.74 12.17 8.37
CA TRP A 82 8.63 12.59 9.45
C TRP A 82 9.53 11.44 9.94
N ILE A 83 10.69 11.81 10.52
CA ILE A 83 11.61 10.85 11.15
C ILE A 83 10.93 10.14 12.33
N GLU A 84 10.14 10.86 13.11
CA GLU A 84 9.40 10.35 14.28
C GLU A 84 8.37 9.28 13.86
N ASP A 85 7.80 9.39 12.65
CA ASP A 85 6.92 8.36 12.11
C ASP A 85 7.69 7.06 11.83
N VAL A 86 8.91 7.19 11.29
CA VAL A 86 9.79 6.03 11.05
C VAL A 86 10.13 5.35 12.38
N ASP A 87 10.50 6.11 13.40
CA ASP A 87 10.84 5.58 14.71
C ASP A 87 9.65 4.84 15.34
N ALA A 88 8.48 5.47 15.34
CA ALA A 88 7.27 4.89 15.90
C ALA A 88 6.86 3.58 15.19
N LEU A 89 7.00 3.50 13.86
CA LEU A 89 6.72 2.31 13.08
C LEU A 89 7.73 1.19 13.35
N ALA A 90 9.01 1.51 13.44
CA ALA A 90 10.08 0.56 13.74
C ALA A 90 9.90 -0.06 15.14
N GLU A 91 9.61 0.78 16.15
CA GLU A 91 9.32 0.36 17.53
C GLU A 91 8.03 -0.46 17.64
N ALA A 92 7.03 -0.15 16.81
CA ALA A 92 5.78 -0.92 16.72
C ALA A 92 5.97 -2.30 16.10
N GLY A 93 7.12 -2.57 15.46
CA GLY A 93 7.47 -3.87 14.90
C GLY A 93 7.18 -4.03 13.41
N ALA A 94 7.11 -2.94 12.64
CA ALA A 94 7.11 -3.01 11.18
C ALA A 94 8.41 -3.65 10.67
N ASP A 95 8.33 -4.52 9.67
CA ASP A 95 9.50 -5.14 9.03
C ASP A 95 9.99 -4.30 7.83
N ILE A 96 9.04 -3.65 7.17
CA ILE A 96 9.22 -2.76 6.03
C ILE A 96 8.52 -1.46 6.39
N ILE A 97 9.13 -0.32 6.10
CA ILE A 97 8.50 0.99 6.31
C ILE A 97 8.33 1.66 4.96
N ALA A 98 7.06 1.95 4.61
CA ALA A 98 6.71 2.65 3.39
C ALA A 98 6.69 4.17 3.62
N TYR A 99 7.21 4.92 2.63
CA TYR A 99 7.23 6.37 2.61
C TYR A 99 6.86 6.91 1.23
N ASP A 100 6.32 8.12 1.16
CA ASP A 100 6.07 8.82 -0.11
C ASP A 100 7.42 9.14 -0.78
N ALA A 101 7.67 8.53 -1.94
CA ALA A 101 8.92 8.70 -2.67
C ALA A 101 8.79 9.64 -3.89
N THR A 102 7.66 10.31 -4.03
CA THR A 102 7.46 11.26 -5.14
C THR A 102 8.41 12.45 -5.04
N LEU A 103 8.75 13.06 -6.17
CA LEU A 103 9.63 14.24 -6.23
C LEU A 103 8.94 15.54 -5.76
N ARG A 104 7.77 15.45 -5.11
CA ARG A 104 7.02 16.58 -4.58
C ARG A 104 7.70 17.19 -3.34
N ALA A 105 7.36 18.45 -3.03
CA ALA A 105 7.85 19.13 -1.84
C ALA A 105 7.54 18.34 -0.56
N ARG A 106 8.50 18.29 0.37
CA ARG A 106 8.43 17.48 1.60
C ARG A 106 9.20 18.10 2.76
N PRO A 107 8.85 17.79 4.01
CA PRO A 107 9.52 18.36 5.18
C PRO A 107 10.87 17.69 5.49
N VAL A 108 11.00 16.39 5.18
CA VAL A 108 12.20 15.58 5.40
C VAL A 108 12.59 14.93 4.08
N THR A 109 13.87 14.93 3.73
CA THR A 109 14.33 14.31 2.47
C THR A 109 14.17 12.80 2.48
N THR A 110 13.94 12.20 1.31
CA THR A 110 13.86 10.74 1.14
C THR A 110 15.12 10.03 1.64
N ILE A 111 16.29 10.61 1.39
CA ILE A 111 17.58 10.08 1.88
C ILE A 111 17.62 10.00 3.41
N GLU A 112 17.14 11.03 4.12
CA GLU A 112 17.09 11.03 5.58
C GLU A 112 16.13 9.96 6.11
N LEU A 113 14.94 9.82 5.50
CA LEU A 113 13.98 8.77 5.83
C LEU A 113 14.58 7.37 5.61
N ILE A 114 15.18 7.10 4.44
CA ILE A 114 15.82 5.82 4.12
C ILE A 114 16.92 5.48 5.13
N ARG A 115 17.81 6.43 5.43
CA ARG A 115 18.87 6.24 6.43
C ARG A 115 18.32 5.92 7.80
N ARG A 116 17.24 6.61 8.21
CA ARG A 116 16.61 6.33 9.51
C ARG A 116 15.96 4.96 9.54
N ILE A 117 15.26 4.56 8.48
CA ILE A 117 14.66 3.22 8.34
C ILE A 117 15.76 2.14 8.47
N HIS A 118 16.86 2.30 7.73
CA HIS A 118 17.98 1.36 7.77
C HIS A 118 18.68 1.33 9.14
N SER A 119 18.74 2.45 9.87
CA SER A 119 19.33 2.48 11.22
C SER A 119 18.55 1.63 12.23
N HIS A 120 17.27 1.39 11.98
CA HIS A 120 16.43 0.44 12.73
C HIS A 120 16.50 -1.00 12.19
N GLY A 121 17.33 -1.27 11.18
CA GLY A 121 17.42 -2.59 10.53
C GLY A 121 16.14 -2.98 9.76
N ARG A 122 15.36 -2.00 9.29
CA ARG A 122 14.14 -2.20 8.51
C ARG A 122 14.41 -1.95 7.02
N LEU A 123 13.53 -2.49 6.15
CA LEU A 123 13.59 -2.23 4.72
C LEU A 123 12.78 -0.96 4.38
N ALA A 124 13.33 -0.15 3.48
CA ALA A 124 12.71 1.06 2.98
C ALA A 124 11.91 0.77 1.70
N MET A 125 10.57 0.97 1.75
CA MET A 125 9.69 0.85 0.59
C MET A 125 9.29 2.23 0.09
N ALA A 126 9.68 2.53 -1.14
CA ALA A 126 9.34 3.76 -1.83
C ALA A 126 7.98 3.67 -2.51
N ASP A 127 6.98 4.41 -2.03
CA ASP A 127 5.68 4.56 -2.71
C ASP A 127 5.83 5.61 -3.81
N CYS A 128 5.81 5.16 -5.08
CA CYS A 128 6.07 5.96 -6.26
C CYS A 128 4.80 6.23 -7.06
N ALA A 129 4.76 7.37 -7.75
CA ALA A 129 3.74 7.71 -8.74
C ALA A 129 4.25 7.51 -10.18
N THR A 130 5.56 7.64 -10.39
CA THR A 130 6.21 7.61 -11.71
C THR A 130 7.47 6.76 -11.69
N ILE A 131 7.97 6.46 -12.88
CA ILE A 131 9.26 5.74 -13.02
C ILE A 131 10.44 6.60 -12.57
N ASP A 132 10.34 7.91 -12.64
CA ASP A 132 11.41 8.80 -12.20
C ASP A 132 11.49 8.86 -10.66
N ASP A 133 10.36 8.77 -9.96
CA ASP A 133 10.34 8.57 -8.51
C ASP A 133 11.06 7.28 -8.12
N ALA A 134 10.78 6.18 -8.83
CA ALA A 134 11.42 4.90 -8.56
C ALA A 134 12.94 4.92 -8.82
N ARG A 135 13.40 5.58 -9.90
CA ARG A 135 14.83 5.76 -10.18
C ARG A 135 15.52 6.55 -9.10
N ALA A 136 14.92 7.68 -8.69
CA ALA A 136 15.46 8.51 -7.62
C ALA A 136 15.54 7.71 -6.32
N ALA A 137 14.46 7.06 -5.89
CA ALA A 137 14.44 6.29 -4.66
C ALA A 137 15.48 5.15 -4.63
N LEU A 138 15.62 4.40 -5.73
CA LEU A 138 16.63 3.35 -5.85
C LEU A 138 18.05 3.91 -5.78
N SER A 139 18.33 5.07 -6.42
CA SER A 139 19.64 5.72 -6.35
C SER A 139 19.98 6.24 -4.95
N GLU A 140 18.97 6.55 -4.14
CA GLU A 140 19.07 6.98 -2.74
C GLU A 140 19.19 5.82 -1.75
N GLY A 141 18.96 4.57 -2.21
CA GLY A 141 19.12 3.36 -1.42
C GLY A 141 17.81 2.70 -0.95
N ALA A 142 16.67 3.01 -1.55
CA ALA A 142 15.43 2.27 -1.28
C ALA A 142 15.59 0.79 -1.63
N ASP A 143 15.07 -0.11 -0.79
CA ASP A 143 15.13 -1.56 -0.99
C ASP A 143 14.03 -2.06 -1.92
N ILE A 144 12.88 -1.39 -1.90
CA ILE A 144 11.65 -1.79 -2.57
C ILE A 144 11.01 -0.57 -3.22
N VAL A 145 10.46 -0.73 -4.41
CA VAL A 145 9.63 0.30 -5.08
C VAL A 145 8.21 -0.22 -5.27
N GLY A 146 7.23 0.65 -5.03
CA GLY A 146 5.80 0.33 -5.18
C GLY A 146 5.09 1.30 -6.10
N SER A 147 4.13 0.82 -6.90
CA SER A 147 3.30 1.65 -7.79
C SER A 147 2.14 2.37 -7.08
N THR A 148 2.19 2.41 -5.75
CA THR A 148 1.12 2.83 -4.83
C THR A 148 0.48 4.18 -5.17
N LEU A 149 1.28 5.16 -5.60
CA LEU A 149 0.83 6.53 -5.83
C LEU A 149 0.56 6.86 -7.31
N SER A 150 0.65 5.85 -8.22
CA SER A 150 0.32 6.06 -9.63
C SER A 150 -1.12 6.54 -9.79
N GLY A 151 -1.29 7.71 -10.43
CA GLY A 151 -2.58 8.36 -10.61
C GLY A 151 -3.15 9.09 -9.38
N TYR A 152 -2.48 9.06 -8.22
CA TYR A 152 -2.95 9.73 -6.99
C TYR A 152 -2.23 11.04 -6.66
N THR A 153 -1.36 11.51 -7.55
CA THR A 153 -0.57 12.75 -7.34
C THR A 153 -1.08 13.96 -8.11
N GLY A 154 -2.23 13.84 -8.74
CA GLY A 154 -2.93 14.89 -9.50
C GLY A 154 -3.82 14.30 -10.58
N GLY A 155 -4.88 15.01 -10.95
CA GLY A 155 -5.86 14.55 -11.94
C GLY A 155 -6.97 13.66 -11.35
N PRO A 156 -7.78 13.00 -12.20
CA PRO A 156 -8.83 12.11 -11.76
C PRO A 156 -8.24 10.84 -11.12
N GLU A 157 -8.94 10.30 -10.13
CA GLU A 157 -8.54 9.02 -9.51
C GLU A 157 -8.47 7.90 -10.56
N PRO A 158 -7.44 7.04 -10.49
CA PRO A 158 -7.30 5.94 -11.43
C PRO A 158 -8.40 4.90 -11.23
N THR A 159 -8.85 4.29 -12.32
CA THR A 159 -9.85 3.21 -12.31
C THR A 159 -9.24 1.83 -12.45
N GLU A 160 -8.03 1.74 -13.01
CA GLU A 160 -7.32 0.53 -13.32
C GLU A 160 -5.90 0.55 -12.73
N PRO A 161 -5.29 -0.62 -12.45
CA PRO A 161 -3.90 -0.70 -12.01
C PRO A 161 -2.94 -0.27 -13.12
N ASP A 162 -1.87 0.43 -12.72
CA ASP A 162 -0.81 0.84 -13.65
C ASP A 162 0.22 -0.30 -13.87
N LEU A 163 -0.15 -1.24 -14.72
CA LEU A 163 0.71 -2.38 -15.05
C LEU A 163 1.92 -1.98 -15.91
N GLU A 164 1.84 -0.85 -16.61
CA GLU A 164 2.98 -0.32 -17.38
C GLU A 164 4.07 0.18 -16.43
N LEU A 165 3.71 0.95 -15.41
CA LEU A 165 4.65 1.39 -14.37
C LEU A 165 5.29 0.18 -13.68
N VAL A 166 4.52 -0.87 -13.36
CA VAL A 166 5.06 -2.10 -12.76
C VAL A 166 6.12 -2.74 -13.67
N ARG A 167 5.87 -2.88 -14.99
CA ARG A 167 6.86 -3.41 -15.95
C ARG A 167 8.10 -2.54 -16.02
N ASN A 168 7.94 -1.21 -16.04
CA ASN A 168 9.04 -0.27 -16.10
C ASN A 168 9.89 -0.31 -14.83
N MET A 169 9.28 -0.41 -13.64
CA MET A 169 9.98 -0.62 -12.37
C MET A 169 10.71 -1.96 -12.35
N ARG A 170 10.09 -3.03 -12.89
CA ARG A 170 10.70 -4.36 -12.97
C ARG A 170 11.98 -4.37 -13.79
N ALA A 171 12.11 -3.50 -14.80
CA ALA A 171 13.35 -3.32 -15.55
C ALA A 171 14.48 -2.69 -14.73
N LEU A 172 14.17 -1.98 -13.63
CA LEU A 172 15.15 -1.36 -12.74
C LEU A 172 15.57 -2.29 -11.59
N THR A 173 14.63 -3.05 -11.04
CA THR A 173 14.84 -3.91 -9.87
C THR A 173 13.89 -5.09 -9.86
N SER A 174 14.29 -6.18 -9.16
CA SER A 174 13.38 -7.30 -8.88
C SER A 174 12.41 -7.05 -7.73
N ASN A 175 12.62 -5.99 -6.94
CA ASN A 175 11.91 -5.72 -5.70
C ASN A 175 10.74 -4.75 -5.94
N VAL A 176 9.79 -5.13 -6.79
CA VAL A 176 8.63 -4.32 -7.15
C VAL A 176 7.40 -4.84 -6.45
N ILE A 177 6.70 -3.98 -5.72
CA ILE A 177 5.37 -4.27 -5.17
C ILE A 177 4.32 -3.53 -6.00
N ALA A 178 3.39 -4.28 -6.61
CA ALA A 178 2.26 -3.68 -7.31
C ALA A 178 1.17 -3.33 -6.31
N GLU A 179 0.79 -2.06 -6.26
CA GLU A 179 -0.31 -1.53 -5.46
C GLU A 179 -1.00 -0.40 -6.24
N GLY A 180 -2.28 -0.22 -6.04
CA GLY A 180 -3.11 0.79 -6.69
C GLY A 180 -4.16 0.15 -7.60
N CYS A 181 -5.43 0.43 -7.33
CA CYS A 181 -6.58 -0.03 -8.12
C CYS A 181 -6.69 -1.54 -8.39
N ILE A 182 -6.01 -2.38 -7.63
CA ILE A 182 -6.15 -3.84 -7.70
C ILE A 182 -7.48 -4.22 -7.05
N ARG A 183 -8.51 -4.38 -7.89
CA ARG A 183 -9.91 -4.58 -7.45
C ARG A 183 -10.46 -5.98 -7.71
N THR A 184 -9.79 -6.76 -8.57
CA THR A 184 -10.21 -8.11 -8.96
C THR A 184 -9.06 -9.09 -8.84
N PRO A 185 -9.33 -10.42 -8.72
CA PRO A 185 -8.28 -11.44 -8.78
C PRO A 185 -7.48 -11.40 -10.10
N ASP A 186 -8.12 -11.03 -11.21
CA ASP A 186 -7.44 -10.89 -12.49
C ASP A 186 -6.42 -9.75 -12.49
N HIS A 187 -6.73 -8.60 -11.89
CA HIS A 187 -5.75 -7.51 -11.72
C HIS A 187 -4.52 -7.97 -10.93
N ALA A 188 -4.72 -8.78 -9.87
CA ALA A 188 -3.60 -9.32 -9.09
C ALA A 188 -2.74 -10.29 -9.93
N ARG A 189 -3.37 -11.18 -10.70
CA ARG A 189 -2.68 -12.08 -11.64
C ARG A 189 -1.89 -11.31 -12.69
N GLU A 190 -2.48 -10.25 -13.25
CA GLU A 190 -1.83 -9.41 -14.27
C GLU A 190 -0.66 -8.60 -13.70
N ALA A 191 -0.76 -8.14 -12.45
CA ALA A 191 0.34 -7.48 -11.76
C ALA A 191 1.54 -8.42 -11.57
N LEU A 192 1.32 -9.69 -11.19
CA LEU A 192 2.38 -10.70 -11.15
C LEU A 192 2.95 -10.97 -12.54
N ALA A 193 2.09 -11.10 -13.58
CA ALA A 193 2.53 -11.28 -14.97
C ALA A 193 3.32 -10.06 -15.50
N ALA A 194 3.07 -8.85 -14.99
CA ALA A 194 3.86 -7.67 -15.27
C ALA A 194 5.23 -7.66 -14.58
N GLY A 195 5.50 -8.64 -13.70
CA GLY A 195 6.79 -8.84 -13.03
C GLY A 195 6.86 -8.32 -11.60
N ALA A 196 5.73 -8.03 -10.96
CA ALA A 196 5.73 -7.68 -9.55
C ALA A 196 6.29 -8.84 -8.69
N HIS A 197 7.10 -8.50 -7.69
CA HIS A 197 7.56 -9.44 -6.66
C HIS A 197 6.39 -9.91 -5.78
N SER A 198 5.47 -9.01 -5.47
CA SER A 198 4.24 -9.26 -4.72
C SER A 198 3.19 -8.20 -5.04
N VAL A 199 1.96 -8.45 -4.63
CA VAL A 199 0.81 -7.60 -4.94
C VAL A 199 0.11 -7.19 -3.65
N VAL A 200 -0.19 -5.89 -3.50
CA VAL A 200 -0.98 -5.34 -2.40
C VAL A 200 -2.43 -5.12 -2.85
N VAL A 201 -3.36 -5.67 -2.10
CA VAL A 201 -4.80 -5.42 -2.28
C VAL A 201 -5.35 -4.78 -1.01
N GLY A 202 -5.98 -3.63 -1.17
CA GLY A 202 -6.59 -2.87 -0.06
C GLY A 202 -8.11 -2.86 -0.11
N SER A 203 -8.68 -1.82 -0.70
CA SER A 203 -10.11 -1.51 -0.66
C SER A 203 -11.03 -2.66 -1.08
N ALA A 204 -10.62 -3.48 -2.03
CA ALA A 204 -11.39 -4.62 -2.49
C ALA A 204 -11.56 -5.73 -1.44
N ILE A 205 -10.72 -5.76 -0.40
CA ILE A 205 -10.78 -6.77 0.67
C ILE A 205 -11.21 -6.15 2.01
N THR A 206 -10.70 -4.95 2.35
CA THR A 206 -10.76 -4.44 3.72
C THR A 206 -11.60 -3.18 3.89
N ARG A 207 -12.20 -2.66 2.82
CA ARG A 207 -13.08 -1.47 2.88
C ARG A 207 -14.48 -1.79 2.38
N PRO A 208 -15.34 -2.35 3.23
CA PRO A 208 -16.74 -2.65 2.86
C PRO A 208 -17.48 -1.45 2.29
N GLU A 209 -17.20 -0.22 2.78
CA GLU A 209 -17.80 1.02 2.30
C GLU A 209 -17.53 1.25 0.81
N HIS A 210 -16.29 1.02 0.38
CA HIS A 210 -15.90 1.17 -1.03
C HIS A 210 -16.51 0.06 -1.88
N VAL A 211 -16.42 -1.19 -1.44
CA VAL A 211 -16.98 -2.33 -2.18
C VAL A 211 -18.50 -2.17 -2.33
N THR A 212 -19.20 -1.79 -1.25
CA THR A 212 -20.64 -1.53 -1.29
C THR A 212 -20.99 -0.41 -2.28
N SER A 213 -20.18 0.68 -2.29
CA SER A 213 -20.42 1.80 -3.21
C SER A 213 -20.24 1.40 -4.66
N TRP A 214 -19.27 0.53 -4.99
CA TRP A 214 -19.08 0.04 -6.36
C TRP A 214 -20.28 -0.75 -6.86
N PHE A 215 -20.79 -1.70 -6.06
CA PHE A 215 -22.01 -2.41 -6.41
C PHE A 215 -23.20 -1.46 -6.59
N ARG A 216 -23.38 -0.52 -5.67
CA ARG A 216 -24.48 0.44 -5.74
C ARG A 216 -24.40 1.33 -6.97
N SER A 217 -23.19 1.76 -7.35
CA SER A 217 -22.97 2.60 -8.53
C SER A 217 -23.39 1.86 -9.81
N GLU A 218 -22.96 0.61 -10.00
CA GLU A 218 -23.34 -0.20 -11.17
C GLU A 218 -24.84 -0.44 -11.25
N MET A 219 -25.49 -0.75 -10.11
CA MET A 219 -26.94 -0.91 -10.06
C MET A 219 -27.66 0.38 -10.45
N ASN A 220 -27.20 1.54 -10.00
CA ASN A 220 -27.78 2.83 -10.35
C ASN A 220 -27.66 3.12 -11.84
N GLN A 221 -26.46 2.93 -12.43
CA GLN A 221 -26.23 3.14 -13.85
C GLN A 221 -27.16 2.25 -14.73
N TYR A 222 -27.38 0.99 -14.32
CA TYR A 222 -28.33 0.12 -15.00
C TYR A 222 -29.76 0.69 -14.97
N LEU A 223 -30.23 1.16 -13.83
CA LEU A 223 -31.56 1.74 -13.66
C LEU A 223 -31.74 3.04 -14.46
N GLU A 224 -30.72 3.89 -14.50
CA GLU A 224 -30.72 5.16 -15.23
C GLU A 224 -30.73 4.94 -16.77
N ARG A 225 -30.06 3.89 -17.26
CA ARG A 225 -30.08 3.51 -18.68
C ARG A 225 -31.37 2.84 -19.14
N GLY A 226 -32.42 2.84 -18.30
CA GLY A 226 -33.73 2.26 -18.61
C GLY A 226 -33.76 0.75 -18.55
N GLY A 227 -33.07 0.18 -17.56
CA GLY A 227 -33.10 -1.26 -17.28
C GLY A 227 -34.53 -1.75 -17.29
N ALA A 228 -34.84 -2.72 -18.17
CA ALA A 228 -36.16 -3.27 -18.35
C ALA A 228 -36.71 -3.73 -16.99
N ARG A 229 -37.78 -3.08 -16.53
CA ARG A 229 -38.60 -3.66 -15.46
C ARG A 229 -39.20 -4.93 -16.05
N VAL A 230 -38.73 -6.08 -15.57
CA VAL A 230 -39.40 -7.33 -15.83
C VAL A 230 -40.77 -7.21 -15.16
N SER A 231 -41.79 -7.02 -16.00
CA SER A 231 -43.19 -6.98 -15.61
C SER A 231 -43.68 -8.38 -15.21
#